data_ab2580cf8069bb6a57f7eeb08ff27588
#
_entry.id   ab2580cf8069bb6a57f7eeb08ff27588
#
_cell.length_a   1.000
_cell.length_b   1.000
_cell.length_c   1.000
_cell.angle_alpha   90.00
_cell.angle_beta   90.00
_cell.angle_gamma   90.00
#
_symmetry.space_group_name_H-M   'P 1'
#
loop_
_entity.id
_entity.type
_entity.pdbx_description
1 polymer ?
#
loop_
_entity_poly.entity_id
_entity_poly.type
_entity_poly.pdbx_seq_one_letter_code
_entity_poly.pdbx_strand_id
1 'polypeptide(L)'
;GEWKEALAELRAARRMSGGPCMLAVMADCERGLGRPEKAIELARSEEAAQLDAESKVELAIVAAGARRDMGDVDGAIVELETQNMEAKRSEISAARLFYAYADALAVAGRKDEAREWFTRSADVDPDELLDSRERLEEL
;
A
#
# COMPACT_ATOMS: atom_id res chain seq x y z
N GLY A 1 -10.87 -19.83 -8.04
CA GLY A 1 -9.45 -19.86 -7.77
C GLY A 1 -9.11 -19.39 -6.38
N GLU A 2 -7.88 -19.41 -6.05
CA GLU A 2 -7.37 -19.06 -4.72
C GLU A 2 -7.81 -17.68 -4.23
N TRP A 3 -7.81 -16.69 -5.10
CA TRP A 3 -8.20 -15.33 -4.74
C TRP A 3 -9.66 -15.21 -4.38
N LYS A 4 -10.51 -15.92 -5.11
CA LYS A 4 -11.95 -15.91 -4.86
C LYS A 4 -12.27 -16.57 -3.52
N GLU A 5 -11.64 -17.70 -3.23
CA GLU A 5 -11.81 -18.42 -1.97
C GLU A 5 -11.30 -17.60 -0.79
N ALA A 6 -10.11 -16.99 -0.93
CA ALA A 6 -9.54 -16.15 0.10
C ALA A 6 -10.45 -14.97 0.42
N LEU A 7 -10.99 -14.32 -0.61
CA LEU A 7 -11.88 -13.18 -0.44
C LEU A 7 -13.18 -13.61 0.28
N ALA A 8 -13.73 -14.76 -0.06
CA ALA A 8 -14.93 -15.28 0.60
C ALA A 8 -14.66 -15.55 2.08
N GLU A 9 -13.51 -16.14 2.41
CA GLU A 9 -13.12 -16.41 3.80
C GLU A 9 -12.94 -15.11 4.58
N LEU A 10 -12.31 -14.10 3.97
CA LEU A 10 -12.07 -12.81 4.61
C LEU A 10 -13.38 -12.06 4.88
N ARG A 11 -14.32 -12.11 3.95
CA ARG A 11 -15.64 -11.51 4.13
C ARG A 11 -16.39 -12.19 5.27
N ALA A 12 -16.30 -13.51 5.36
CA ALA A 12 -16.93 -14.27 6.44
C ALA A 12 -16.28 -13.92 7.79
N ALA A 13 -14.96 -13.88 7.87
CA ALA A 13 -14.23 -13.53 9.08
C ALA A 13 -14.58 -12.12 9.54
N ARG A 14 -14.68 -11.18 8.60
CA ARG A 14 -15.03 -9.79 8.90
C ARG A 14 -16.43 -9.66 9.48
N ARG A 15 -17.40 -10.40 8.92
CA ARG A 15 -18.76 -10.40 9.45
C ARG A 15 -18.81 -10.95 10.88
N MET A 16 -17.99 -11.95 11.17
CA MET A 16 -17.96 -12.58 12.49
C MET A 16 -17.21 -11.75 13.53
N SER A 17 -16.09 -11.17 13.15
CA SER A 17 -15.22 -10.41 14.08
C SER A 17 -15.47 -8.93 14.07
N GLY A 18 -16.11 -8.40 13.02
CA GLY A 18 -16.27 -6.96 12.83
C GLY A 18 -14.95 -6.24 12.62
N GLY A 19 -13.88 -6.97 12.25
CA GLY A 19 -12.53 -6.41 12.15
C GLY A 19 -12.27 -5.66 10.86
N PRO A 20 -12.11 -4.30 10.93
CA PRO A 20 -11.75 -3.52 9.75
C PRO A 20 -10.31 -3.77 9.27
N CYS A 21 -9.47 -4.40 10.10
CA CYS A 21 -8.09 -4.72 9.77
C CYS A 21 -7.93 -5.63 8.53
N MET A 22 -9.00 -6.26 8.11
CA MET A 22 -9.01 -7.13 6.94
C MET A 22 -9.23 -6.39 5.62
N LEU A 23 -9.54 -5.09 5.66
CA LEU A 23 -9.84 -4.34 4.44
C LEU A 23 -8.70 -4.34 3.43
N ALA A 24 -7.46 -4.14 3.89
CA ALA A 24 -6.30 -4.12 3.00
C ALA A 24 -6.12 -5.47 2.31
N VAL A 25 -6.31 -6.57 3.05
CA VAL A 25 -6.19 -7.92 2.49
C VAL A 25 -7.31 -8.19 1.48
N MET A 26 -8.54 -7.78 1.81
CA MET A 26 -9.68 -7.91 0.89
C MET A 26 -9.44 -7.11 -0.40
N ALA A 27 -8.94 -5.89 -0.27
CA ALA A 27 -8.63 -5.05 -1.42
C ALA A 27 -7.54 -5.71 -2.29
N ASP A 28 -6.53 -6.29 -1.67
CA ASP A 28 -5.48 -6.97 -2.41
C ASP A 28 -6.01 -8.21 -3.13
N CYS A 29 -6.95 -8.93 -2.51
CA CYS A 29 -7.63 -10.06 -3.16
C CYS A 29 -8.41 -9.60 -4.39
N GLU A 30 -9.08 -8.45 -4.33
CA GLU A 30 -9.78 -7.89 -5.49
C GLU A 30 -8.80 -7.61 -6.63
N ARG A 31 -7.61 -7.07 -6.32
CA ARG A 31 -6.56 -6.90 -7.34
C ARG A 31 -6.17 -8.24 -7.97
N GLY A 32 -5.96 -9.26 -7.15
CA GLY A 32 -5.61 -10.61 -7.61
C GLY A 32 -6.67 -11.22 -8.50
N LEU A 33 -7.93 -10.82 -8.32
CA LEU A 33 -9.06 -11.26 -9.16
C LEU A 33 -9.20 -10.43 -10.43
N GLY A 34 -8.33 -9.46 -10.66
CA GLY A 34 -8.41 -8.58 -11.83
C GLY A 34 -9.47 -7.49 -11.68
N ARG A 35 -9.76 -7.08 -10.45
CA ARG A 35 -10.75 -6.06 -10.15
C ARG A 35 -10.14 -4.91 -9.34
N PRO A 36 -9.14 -4.20 -9.89
CA PRO A 36 -8.48 -3.11 -9.15
C PRO A 36 -9.43 -1.99 -8.75
N GLU A 37 -10.47 -1.70 -9.53
CA GLU A 37 -11.47 -0.71 -9.19
C GLU A 37 -12.20 -1.04 -7.89
N LYS A 38 -12.40 -2.32 -7.59
CA LYS A 38 -13.01 -2.75 -6.33
C LYS A 38 -12.09 -2.50 -5.14
N ALA A 39 -10.79 -2.67 -5.35
CA ALA A 39 -9.80 -2.36 -4.32
C ALA A 39 -9.86 -0.87 -3.96
N ILE A 40 -9.98 0.00 -4.95
CA ILE A 40 -10.07 1.44 -4.75
C ILE A 40 -11.38 1.81 -4.04
N GLU A 41 -12.50 1.16 -4.40
CA GLU A 41 -13.78 1.36 -3.71
C GLU A 41 -13.67 1.04 -2.21
N LEU A 42 -12.99 -0.06 -1.87
CA LEU A 42 -12.77 -0.43 -0.47
C LEU A 42 -11.93 0.63 0.25
N ALA A 43 -10.94 1.18 -0.42
CA ALA A 43 -10.11 2.26 0.14
C ALA A 43 -10.90 3.53 0.41
N ARG A 44 -12.00 3.76 -0.30
CA ARG A 44 -12.87 4.92 -0.14
C ARG A 44 -14.06 4.67 0.79
N SER A 45 -14.19 3.48 1.34
CA SER A 45 -15.32 3.12 2.19
C SER A 45 -15.30 3.85 3.54
N GLU A 46 -16.45 3.94 4.19
CA GLU A 46 -16.56 4.52 5.52
C GLU A 46 -15.74 3.72 6.54
N GLU A 47 -15.67 2.41 6.36
CA GLU A 47 -14.88 1.54 7.22
C GLU A 47 -13.39 1.88 7.13
N ALA A 48 -12.91 2.18 5.92
CA ALA A 48 -11.52 2.57 5.72
C ALA A 48 -11.17 3.84 6.50
N ALA A 49 -12.09 4.78 6.58
CA ALA A 49 -11.87 6.04 7.31
C ALA A 49 -11.69 5.82 8.81
N GLN A 50 -12.16 4.69 9.34
CA GLN A 50 -12.10 4.37 10.76
C GLN A 50 -10.92 3.47 11.14
N LEU A 51 -10.09 3.08 10.16
CA LEU A 51 -8.92 2.26 10.41
C LEU A 51 -7.87 3.02 11.24
N ASP A 52 -7.06 2.27 11.96
CA ASP A 52 -5.89 2.85 12.64
C ASP A 52 -4.85 3.32 11.60
N ALA A 53 -3.85 4.06 12.05
CA ALA A 53 -2.86 4.66 11.17
C ALA A 53 -2.08 3.62 10.35
N GLU A 54 -1.71 2.51 10.95
CA GLU A 54 -0.96 1.46 10.24
C GLU A 54 -1.81 0.75 9.20
N SER A 55 -3.06 0.45 9.52
CA SER A 55 -3.98 -0.16 8.57
C SER A 55 -4.30 0.76 7.39
N LYS A 56 -4.39 2.07 7.66
CA LYS A 56 -4.58 3.06 6.59
C LYS A 56 -3.40 3.07 5.63
N VAL A 57 -2.17 2.96 6.14
CA VAL A 57 -0.97 2.88 5.30
C VAL A 57 -1.03 1.64 4.40
N GLU A 58 -1.35 0.49 4.97
CA GLU A 58 -1.44 -0.76 4.19
C GLU A 58 -2.51 -0.67 3.10
N LEU A 59 -3.65 -0.09 3.43
CA LEU A 59 -4.72 0.09 2.45
C LEU A 59 -4.32 1.07 1.35
N ALA A 60 -3.60 2.14 1.70
CA ALA A 60 -3.09 3.10 0.71
C ALA A 60 -2.10 2.43 -0.25
N ILE A 61 -1.24 1.56 0.26
CA ILE A 61 -0.28 0.80 -0.55
C ILE A 61 -1.03 -0.10 -1.55
N VAL A 62 -2.08 -0.78 -1.08
CA VAL A 62 -2.90 -1.63 -1.96
C VAL A 62 -3.63 -0.79 -3.01
N ALA A 63 -4.21 0.34 -2.61
CA ALA A 63 -4.90 1.24 -3.55
C ALA A 63 -3.93 1.78 -4.61
N ALA A 64 -2.71 2.13 -4.21
CA ALA A 64 -1.69 2.56 -5.16
C ALA A 64 -1.35 1.44 -6.14
N GLY A 65 -1.20 0.21 -5.66
CA GLY A 65 -1.01 -0.96 -6.53
C GLY A 65 -2.15 -1.14 -7.52
N ALA A 66 -3.39 -0.93 -7.05
CA ALA A 66 -4.57 -1.02 -7.92
C ALA A 66 -4.53 0.03 -9.03
N ARG A 67 -4.10 1.26 -8.72
CA ARG A 67 -3.93 2.31 -9.72
C ARG A 67 -2.90 1.89 -10.77
N ARG A 68 -1.78 1.32 -10.33
CA ARG A 68 -0.74 0.83 -11.24
C ARG A 68 -1.26 -0.31 -12.11
N ASP A 69 -2.09 -1.20 -11.57
CA ASP A 69 -2.72 -2.29 -12.33
C ASP A 69 -3.57 -1.72 -13.48
N MET A 70 -4.11 -0.52 -13.28
CA MET A 70 -4.92 0.17 -14.28
C MET A 70 -4.08 1.08 -15.21
N GLY A 71 -2.77 1.08 -15.04
CA GLY A 71 -1.87 1.93 -15.81
C GLY A 71 -1.82 3.38 -15.33
N ASP A 72 -2.38 3.68 -14.18
CA ASP A 72 -2.46 5.03 -13.62
C ASP A 72 -1.37 5.25 -12.56
N VAL A 73 -0.16 5.52 -13.01
CA VAL A 73 0.99 5.72 -12.12
C VAL A 73 0.85 7.01 -11.30
N ASP A 74 0.37 8.08 -11.92
CA ASP A 74 0.15 9.35 -11.22
C ASP A 74 -0.90 9.19 -10.12
N GLY A 75 -1.96 8.44 -10.40
CA GLY A 75 -2.98 8.11 -9.39
C GLY A 75 -2.40 7.30 -8.24
N ALA A 76 -1.46 6.40 -8.52
CA ALA A 76 -0.79 5.63 -7.49
C ALA A 76 -0.01 6.54 -6.53
N ILE A 77 0.70 7.51 -7.08
CA ILE A 77 1.43 8.49 -6.27
C ILE A 77 0.46 9.27 -5.37
N VAL A 78 -0.66 9.73 -5.93
CA VAL A 78 -1.67 10.45 -5.16
C VAL A 78 -2.26 9.60 -4.05
N GLU A 79 -2.51 8.32 -4.29
CA GLU A 79 -3.02 7.41 -3.26
C GLU A 79 -2.09 7.36 -2.05
N LEU A 80 -0.78 7.32 -2.29
CA LEU A 80 0.20 7.28 -1.20
C LEU A 80 0.34 8.63 -0.50
N GLU A 81 0.18 9.71 -1.25
CA GLU A 81 0.24 11.07 -0.69
C GLU A 81 -0.95 11.41 0.21
N THR A 82 -1.99 10.58 0.23
CA THR A 82 -3.07 10.74 1.21
C THR A 82 -2.59 10.50 2.63
N GLN A 83 -1.45 9.79 2.77
CA GLN A 83 -0.83 9.53 4.07
C GLN A 83 0.17 10.63 4.40
N ASN A 84 0.14 11.11 5.64
CA ASN A 84 1.13 12.10 6.07
C ASN A 84 2.48 11.41 6.25
N MET A 85 3.44 11.74 5.39
CA MET A 85 4.77 11.12 5.41
C MET A 85 5.55 11.43 6.69
N GLU A 86 5.22 12.54 7.35
CA GLU A 86 5.90 12.96 8.58
C GLU A 86 5.16 12.53 9.85
N ALA A 87 4.02 11.86 9.73
CA ALA A 87 3.27 11.38 10.88
C ALA A 87 4.05 10.30 11.63
N LYS A 88 3.94 10.30 12.93
CA LYS A 88 4.57 9.29 13.77
C LYS A 88 3.86 7.95 13.59
N ARG A 89 4.64 6.92 13.29
CA ARG A 89 4.14 5.55 13.13
C ARG A 89 5.28 4.57 13.42
N SER A 90 4.99 3.26 13.41
CA SER A 90 6.05 2.27 13.62
C SER A 90 7.09 2.36 12.50
N GLU A 91 8.31 1.93 12.80
CA GLU A 91 9.41 1.94 11.83
C GLU A 91 9.07 1.12 10.59
N ILE A 92 8.51 -0.07 10.76
CA ILE A 92 8.16 -0.92 9.62
C ILE A 92 7.05 -0.29 8.78
N SER A 93 6.06 0.33 9.41
CA SER A 93 4.99 1.01 8.67
C SER A 93 5.55 2.17 7.86
N ALA A 94 6.43 2.97 8.46
CA ALA A 94 7.09 4.08 7.77
C ALA A 94 7.96 3.57 6.62
N ALA A 95 8.76 2.53 6.85
CA ALA A 95 9.61 1.97 5.82
C ALA A 95 8.80 1.48 4.62
N ARG A 96 7.69 0.79 4.87
CA ARG A 96 6.82 0.28 3.81
C ARG A 96 6.16 1.40 3.02
N LEU A 97 5.69 2.44 3.70
CA LEU A 97 5.09 3.60 3.04
C LEU A 97 6.10 4.31 2.15
N PHE A 98 7.28 4.59 2.68
CA PHE A 98 8.35 5.27 1.93
C PHE A 98 8.82 4.43 0.75
N TYR A 99 8.93 3.12 0.92
CA TYR A 99 9.30 2.20 -0.15
C TYR A 99 8.27 2.23 -1.29
N ALA A 100 6.99 2.09 -0.95
CA ALA A 100 5.92 2.10 -1.94
C ALA A 100 5.89 3.43 -2.70
N TYR A 101 6.09 4.54 -1.98
CA TYR A 101 6.13 5.86 -2.58
C TYR A 101 7.32 6.00 -3.53
N ALA A 102 8.51 5.58 -3.08
CA ALA A 102 9.71 5.60 -3.91
C ALA A 102 9.53 4.75 -5.18
N ASP A 103 8.94 3.57 -5.03
CA ASP A 103 8.70 2.67 -6.15
C ASP A 103 7.77 3.30 -7.20
N ALA A 104 6.68 3.92 -6.75
CA ALA A 104 5.76 4.62 -7.65
C ALA A 104 6.46 5.79 -8.36
N LEU A 105 7.28 6.56 -7.63
CA LEU A 105 8.05 7.66 -8.20
C LEU A 105 9.04 7.16 -9.26
N ALA A 106 9.71 6.04 -9.00
CA ALA A 106 10.66 5.44 -9.94
C ALA A 106 9.95 5.03 -11.24
N VAL A 107 8.78 4.40 -11.12
CA VAL A 107 7.97 4.00 -12.28
C VAL A 107 7.54 5.23 -13.08
N ALA A 108 7.26 6.34 -12.41
CA ALA A 108 6.88 7.59 -13.06
C ALA A 108 8.06 8.33 -13.70
N GLY A 109 9.29 7.82 -13.53
CA GLY A 109 10.49 8.45 -14.08
C GLY A 109 11.05 9.57 -13.19
N ARG A 110 10.51 9.76 -11.99
CA ARG A 110 10.95 10.79 -11.04
C ARG A 110 12.07 10.22 -10.17
N LYS A 111 13.21 9.96 -10.80
CA LYS A 111 14.32 9.21 -10.19
C LYS A 111 14.96 9.87 -8.97
N ASP A 112 15.14 11.20 -9.00
CA ASP A 112 15.77 11.91 -7.88
C ASP A 112 14.89 11.83 -6.63
N GLU A 113 13.59 12.01 -6.80
CA GLU A 113 12.64 11.86 -5.70
C GLU A 113 12.57 10.42 -5.22
N ALA A 114 12.57 9.45 -6.14
CA ALA A 114 12.58 8.04 -5.79
C ALA A 114 13.81 7.71 -4.94
N ARG A 115 14.96 8.24 -5.32
CA ARG A 115 16.21 8.04 -4.57
C ARG A 115 16.08 8.57 -3.15
N GLU A 116 15.53 9.76 -2.98
CA GLU A 116 15.29 10.35 -1.67
C GLU A 116 14.44 9.43 -0.79
N TRP A 117 13.33 8.93 -1.32
CA TRP A 117 12.39 8.13 -0.54
C TRP A 117 12.87 6.70 -0.29
N PHE A 118 13.61 6.10 -1.22
CA PHE A 118 14.27 4.82 -0.92
C PHE A 118 15.31 4.98 0.18
N THR A 119 16.04 6.10 0.19
CA THR A 119 17.00 6.40 1.26
C THR A 119 16.28 6.50 2.60
N ARG A 120 15.17 7.25 2.65
CA ARG A 120 14.38 7.39 3.88
C ARG A 120 13.81 6.03 4.34
N SER A 121 13.37 5.21 3.39
CA SER A 121 12.90 3.86 3.71
C SER A 121 14.02 3.02 4.34
N ALA A 122 15.19 3.02 3.72
CA ALA A 122 16.34 2.26 4.23
C ALA A 122 16.76 2.72 5.62
N ASP A 123 16.72 4.03 5.87
CA ASP A 123 17.15 4.61 7.16
C ASP A 123 16.24 4.20 8.31
N VAL A 124 14.96 3.93 8.05
CA VAL A 124 14.01 3.55 9.10
C VAL A 124 13.66 2.08 9.07
N ASP A 125 14.21 1.31 8.13
CA ASP A 125 13.88 -0.12 7.98
C ASP A 125 14.60 -0.94 9.03
N PRO A 126 13.90 -1.48 10.04
CA PRO A 126 14.54 -2.30 11.06
C PRO A 126 14.98 -3.63 10.45
N ASP A 127 16.19 -4.04 10.71
CA ASP A 127 16.73 -5.33 10.26
C ASP A 127 16.75 -5.53 8.73
N GLU A 128 16.70 -4.45 7.97
CA GLU A 128 16.76 -4.50 6.51
C GLU A 128 15.73 -5.48 5.90
N LEU A 129 14.48 -5.37 6.36
CA LEU A 129 13.38 -6.23 5.88
C LEU A 129 13.00 -5.96 4.42
N LEU A 130 13.28 -4.75 3.92
CA LEU A 130 12.99 -4.36 2.53
C LEU A 130 14.29 -4.23 1.74
N ASP A 131 14.19 -4.26 0.43
CA ASP A 131 15.34 -4.17 -0.47
C ASP A 131 15.66 -2.74 -0.92
N SER A 132 15.34 -1.75 -0.08
CA SER A 132 15.50 -0.33 -0.41
C SER A 132 16.92 0.03 -0.84
N ARG A 133 17.94 -0.50 -0.17
CA ARG A 133 19.33 -0.23 -0.52
C ARG A 133 19.70 -0.79 -1.89
N GLU A 134 19.21 -1.98 -2.21
CA GLU A 134 19.42 -2.59 -3.52
C GLU A 134 18.75 -1.79 -4.62
N ARG A 135 17.54 -1.30 -4.36
CA ARG A 135 16.82 -0.45 -5.30
C ARG A 135 17.56 0.85 -5.58
N LEU A 136 18.22 1.41 -4.57
CA LEU A 136 19.06 2.61 -4.74
C LEU A 136 20.19 2.38 -5.73
N GLU A 137 20.80 1.22 -5.69
CA GLU A 137 21.89 0.86 -6.62
C GLU A 137 21.40 0.75 -8.06
N GLU A 138 20.14 0.38 -8.27
CA GLU A 138 19.53 0.23 -9.58
C GLU A 138 19.14 1.57 -10.22
N LEU A 139 19.01 2.61 -9.43
CA LEU A 139 18.68 3.93 -9.91
C LEU A 139 19.93 4.65 -10.39
#